data_38611124b1d0aaa964867179fe4b99c9
#
_entry.id   38611124b1d0aaa964867179fe4b99c9
#
_cell.length_a   1.000
_cell.length_b   1.000
_cell.length_c   1.000
_cell.angle_alpha   90.00
_cell.angle_beta   90.00
_cell.angle_gamma   90.00
#
_symmetry.space_group_name_H-M   'P 1'
#
loop_
_entity.id
_entity.type
_entity.pdbx_description
1 polymer ?
#
loop_
_entity_poly.entity_id
_entity_poly.type
_entity_poly.pdbx_seq_one_letter_code
_entity_poly.pdbx_strand_id
1 'polypeptide(L)'
;ASWPRLFSLGYVMAAQAISGIAKDLNKMSAKSAIKTVVPETPEDPGRGQQQLFRWVAILTGSKNALKGVGFFLGGLLLTSIGFSAAVAAMAGGLLLTLLGTLVLPAEIGRMKQKPAFLSLFSTSAGINRLSLARFFLFGARDVWFVVALPVFLGTTLGWAFWEVGGFMGLWVIGYGIVQAAAPTLRRAWGSGGPPGPAAVQFWSALLTAVPALIAVALWRGPTHPGVVIVVGLAVFAAVFAMNSSIHSYMVLAYADAESVSLNVGFYYMANAAGRLLGTLLSGAVFMVGGLQACLWCSALLVGLSWLSSLRLPVPRFQRTVSAGSSG
;
A
#
# COMPACT_ATOMS: atom_id res chain seq x y z
N ALA A 1 -26.16 -23.32 -22.50
CA ALA A 1 -25.28 -24.36 -22.00
C ALA A 1 -24.74 -23.92 -20.65
N SER A 2 -25.19 -24.58 -19.54
CA SER A 2 -24.67 -24.33 -18.19
C SER A 2 -23.27 -24.92 -18.08
N TRP A 3 -22.26 -24.07 -18.04
CA TRP A 3 -20.89 -24.50 -17.70
C TRP A 3 -20.91 -25.14 -16.31
N PRO A 4 -20.20 -26.26 -16.10
CA PRO A 4 -20.03 -26.82 -14.76
C PRO A 4 -19.45 -25.75 -13.83
N ARG A 5 -19.97 -25.62 -12.61
CA ARG A 5 -19.57 -24.58 -11.64
C ARG A 5 -18.06 -24.46 -11.44
N LEU A 6 -17.34 -25.60 -11.50
CA LEU A 6 -15.88 -25.65 -11.39
C LEU A 6 -15.16 -24.96 -12.55
N PHE A 7 -15.65 -25.10 -13.78
CA PHE A 7 -15.07 -24.41 -14.93
C PHE A 7 -15.30 -22.91 -14.88
N SER A 8 -16.50 -22.47 -14.48
CA SER A 8 -16.80 -21.04 -14.28
C SER A 8 -15.90 -20.43 -13.20
N LEU A 9 -15.72 -21.14 -12.08
CA LEU A 9 -14.82 -20.72 -11.01
C LEU A 9 -13.37 -20.63 -11.48
N GLY A 10 -12.87 -21.66 -12.15
CA GLY A 10 -11.51 -21.70 -12.71
C GLY A 10 -11.26 -20.57 -13.70
N TYR A 11 -12.22 -20.30 -14.60
CA TYR A 11 -12.14 -19.18 -15.54
C TYR A 11 -12.04 -17.82 -14.84
N VAL A 12 -12.91 -17.55 -13.86
CA VAL A 12 -12.89 -16.29 -13.10
C VAL A 12 -11.58 -16.16 -12.32
N MET A 13 -11.09 -17.21 -11.70
CA MET A 13 -9.81 -17.20 -10.98
C MET A 13 -8.63 -16.92 -11.91
N ALA A 14 -8.58 -17.54 -13.09
CA ALA A 14 -7.55 -17.30 -14.10
C ALA A 14 -7.58 -15.86 -14.61
N ALA A 15 -8.77 -15.34 -14.93
CA ALA A 15 -8.94 -13.95 -15.36
C ALA A 15 -8.49 -12.96 -14.27
N GLN A 16 -8.83 -13.21 -13.01
CA GLN A 16 -8.40 -12.39 -11.88
C GLN A 16 -6.88 -12.45 -11.65
N ALA A 17 -6.27 -13.61 -11.84
CA ALA A 17 -4.81 -13.77 -11.73
C ALA A 17 -4.08 -12.95 -12.81
N ILE A 18 -4.51 -13.05 -14.07
CA ILE A 18 -3.95 -12.26 -15.19
C ILE A 18 -4.12 -10.76 -14.95
N SER A 19 -5.33 -10.33 -14.54
CA SER A 19 -5.60 -8.93 -14.18
C SER A 19 -4.72 -8.46 -13.02
N GLY A 20 -4.48 -9.31 -12.03
CA GLY A 20 -3.59 -9.04 -10.89
C GLY A 20 -2.13 -8.81 -11.33
N ILE A 21 -1.61 -9.67 -12.21
CA ILE A 21 -0.27 -9.54 -12.79
C ILE A 21 -0.15 -8.23 -13.58
N ALA A 22 -1.07 -7.95 -14.49
CA ALA A 22 -1.08 -6.72 -15.28
C ALA A 22 -1.10 -5.46 -14.41
N LYS A 23 -1.93 -5.45 -13.37
CA LYS A 23 -2.03 -4.36 -12.39
C LYS A 23 -0.72 -4.16 -11.61
N ASP A 24 -0.03 -5.23 -11.23
CA ASP A 24 1.21 -5.10 -10.47
C ASP A 24 2.39 -4.69 -11.36
N LEU A 25 2.45 -5.16 -12.61
CA LEU A 25 3.39 -4.67 -13.61
C LEU A 25 3.22 -3.17 -13.86
N ASN A 26 1.99 -2.68 -14.03
CA ASN A 26 1.71 -1.25 -14.18
C ASN A 26 2.17 -0.43 -12.97
N LYS A 27 1.97 -0.94 -11.74
CA LYS A 27 2.46 -0.27 -10.51
C LYS A 27 3.98 -0.17 -10.47
N MET A 28 4.67 -1.23 -10.87
CA MET A 28 6.13 -1.27 -10.89
C MET A 28 6.67 -0.29 -11.93
N SER A 29 6.12 -0.34 -13.14
CA SER A 29 6.50 0.54 -14.25
C SER A 29 6.30 2.01 -13.90
N ALA A 30 5.11 2.40 -13.43
CA ALA A 30 4.81 3.78 -13.04
C ALA A 30 5.74 4.30 -11.94
N LYS A 31 6.08 3.45 -10.95
CA LYS A 31 6.96 3.86 -9.86
C LYS A 31 8.42 3.96 -10.27
N SER A 32 8.88 3.06 -11.14
CA SER A 32 10.22 3.12 -11.72
C SER A 32 10.39 4.36 -12.61
N ALA A 33 9.36 4.68 -13.41
CA ALA A 33 9.37 5.86 -14.28
C ALA A 33 9.53 7.18 -13.50
N ILE A 34 8.95 7.30 -12.29
CA ILE A 34 9.14 8.51 -11.48
C ILE A 34 10.63 8.76 -11.20
N LYS A 35 11.39 7.71 -10.86
CA LYS A 35 12.82 7.88 -10.57
C LYS A 35 13.63 8.31 -11.78
N THR A 36 13.20 7.92 -12.99
CA THR A 36 13.88 8.32 -14.23
C THR A 36 13.49 9.72 -14.70
N VAL A 37 12.30 10.20 -14.34
CA VAL A 37 11.77 11.52 -14.75
C VAL A 37 12.15 12.63 -13.77
N VAL A 38 12.32 12.31 -12.49
CA VAL A 38 12.78 13.31 -11.50
C VAL A 38 14.28 13.53 -11.66
N PRO A 39 14.74 14.73 -12.06
CA PRO A 39 16.15 15.00 -12.25
C PRO A 39 16.93 14.83 -10.94
N GLU A 40 18.07 14.18 -11.00
CA GLU A 40 19.07 14.30 -9.96
C GLU A 40 19.69 15.71 -10.09
N THR A 41 19.50 16.56 -9.09
CA THR A 41 20.10 17.89 -9.04
C THR A 41 21.45 17.74 -8.30
N PRO A 42 22.58 17.71 -9.02
CA PRO A 42 23.91 17.53 -8.39
C PRO A 42 24.24 18.63 -7.38
N GLU A 43 23.71 19.84 -7.62
CA GLU A 43 23.92 21.04 -6.81
C GLU A 43 23.14 20.99 -5.48
N ASP A 44 21.99 20.29 -5.42
CA ASP A 44 21.19 20.10 -4.22
C ASP A 44 20.54 18.70 -4.19
N PRO A 45 21.28 17.69 -3.75
CA PRO A 45 20.76 16.31 -3.66
C PRO A 45 19.54 16.19 -2.73
N GLY A 46 19.43 17.04 -1.71
CA GLY A 46 18.32 17.06 -0.78
C GLY A 46 17.01 17.48 -1.45
N ARG A 47 17.06 18.46 -2.33
CA ARG A 47 15.89 18.96 -3.09
C ARG A 47 15.37 17.91 -4.07
N GLY A 48 16.25 17.23 -4.80
CA GLY A 48 15.88 16.13 -5.69
C GLY A 48 15.15 14.99 -4.95
N GLN A 49 15.66 14.61 -3.77
CA GLN A 49 15.04 13.57 -2.95
C GLN A 49 13.69 13.99 -2.34
N GLN A 50 13.53 15.27 -1.97
CA GLN A 50 12.23 15.81 -1.54
C GLN A 50 11.21 15.77 -2.68
N GLN A 51 11.61 16.11 -3.89
CA GLN A 51 10.77 16.06 -5.08
C GLN A 51 10.38 14.63 -5.41
N LEU A 52 11.31 13.67 -5.32
CA LEU A 52 11.04 12.24 -5.48
C LEU A 52 10.00 11.76 -4.43
N PHE A 53 10.17 12.12 -3.17
CA PHE A 53 9.20 11.78 -2.12
C PHE A 53 7.81 12.33 -2.42
N ARG A 54 7.72 13.59 -2.86
CA ARG A 54 6.46 14.25 -3.23
C ARG A 54 5.74 13.49 -4.35
N TRP A 55 6.42 13.19 -5.45
CA TRP A 55 5.81 12.50 -6.58
C TRP A 55 5.41 11.07 -6.25
N VAL A 56 6.22 10.34 -5.50
CA VAL A 56 5.88 8.98 -5.05
C VAL A 56 4.66 8.99 -4.12
N ALA A 57 4.56 9.97 -3.22
CA ALA A 57 3.42 10.12 -2.33
C ALA A 57 2.14 10.44 -3.10
N ILE A 58 2.18 11.40 -4.04
CA ILE A 58 1.04 11.74 -4.91
C ILE A 58 0.61 10.53 -5.73
N LEU A 59 1.54 9.86 -6.44
CA LEU A 59 1.21 8.67 -7.24
C LEU A 59 0.58 7.57 -6.40
N THR A 60 1.13 7.29 -5.23
CA THR A 60 0.65 6.17 -4.40
C THR A 60 -0.67 6.53 -3.72
N GLY A 61 -0.81 7.76 -3.26
CA GLY A 61 -2.01 8.25 -2.58
C GLY A 61 -3.19 8.41 -3.53
N SER A 62 -3.00 9.08 -4.67
CA SER A 62 -4.06 9.25 -5.68
C SER A 62 -4.60 7.91 -6.18
N LYS A 63 -3.71 6.94 -6.41
CA LYS A 63 -4.09 5.58 -6.79
C LYS A 63 -4.96 4.88 -5.73
N ASN A 64 -4.65 5.05 -4.45
CA ASN A 64 -5.44 4.48 -3.37
C ASN A 64 -6.79 5.21 -3.22
N ALA A 65 -6.81 6.53 -3.34
CA ALA A 65 -8.05 7.31 -3.35
C ALA A 65 -8.96 6.91 -4.53
N LEU A 66 -8.41 6.83 -5.74
CA LEU A 66 -9.14 6.40 -6.94
C LEU A 66 -9.64 4.96 -6.83
N LYS A 67 -8.93 4.09 -6.10
CA LYS A 67 -9.42 2.74 -5.82
C LYS A 67 -10.72 2.78 -4.98
N GLY A 68 -10.79 3.65 -3.98
CA GLY A 68 -12.02 3.85 -3.20
C GLY A 68 -13.16 4.39 -4.07
N VAL A 69 -12.89 5.39 -4.92
CA VAL A 69 -13.87 5.89 -5.92
C VAL A 69 -14.34 4.77 -6.85
N GLY A 70 -13.43 3.87 -7.25
CA GLY A 70 -13.75 2.71 -8.09
C GLY A 70 -14.79 1.77 -7.48
N PHE A 71 -14.85 1.63 -6.15
CA PHE A 71 -15.91 0.85 -5.49
C PHE A 71 -17.29 1.46 -5.70
N PHE A 72 -17.42 2.79 -5.54
CA PHE A 72 -18.69 3.48 -5.77
C PHE A 72 -19.07 3.46 -7.24
N LEU A 73 -18.12 3.73 -8.13
CA LEU A 73 -18.36 3.71 -9.58
C LEU A 73 -18.76 2.32 -10.07
N GLY A 74 -18.11 1.27 -9.58
CA GLY A 74 -18.45 -0.12 -9.89
C GLY A 74 -19.87 -0.49 -9.43
N GLY A 75 -20.25 -0.08 -8.22
CA GLY A 75 -21.61 -0.25 -7.70
C GLY A 75 -22.65 0.51 -8.54
N LEU A 76 -22.36 1.76 -8.89
CA LEU A 76 -23.24 2.60 -9.73
C LEU A 76 -23.43 1.99 -11.11
N LEU A 77 -22.37 1.57 -11.79
CA LEU A 77 -22.45 0.93 -13.10
C LEU A 77 -23.26 -0.37 -13.04
N LEU A 78 -23.01 -1.19 -12.00
CA LEU A 78 -23.71 -2.46 -11.83
C LEU A 78 -25.24 -2.25 -11.65
N THR A 79 -25.65 -1.26 -10.86
CA THR A 79 -27.05 -0.98 -10.59
C THR A 79 -27.76 -0.27 -11.75
N SER A 80 -27.05 0.60 -12.50
CA SER A 80 -27.66 1.39 -13.58
C SER A 80 -27.74 0.67 -14.93
N ILE A 81 -26.72 -0.09 -15.30
CA ILE A 81 -26.64 -0.73 -16.64
C ILE A 81 -26.50 -2.26 -16.59
N GLY A 82 -26.45 -2.86 -15.40
CA GLY A 82 -26.31 -4.30 -15.20
C GLY A 82 -24.88 -4.83 -15.42
N PHE A 83 -24.67 -6.11 -15.10
CA PHE A 83 -23.35 -6.71 -15.03
C PHE A 83 -22.60 -6.72 -16.39
N SER A 84 -23.26 -7.19 -17.45
CA SER A 84 -22.59 -7.35 -18.76
C SER A 84 -22.21 -6.02 -19.38
N ALA A 85 -23.09 -5.00 -19.31
CA ALA A 85 -22.81 -3.66 -19.83
C ALA A 85 -21.75 -2.94 -18.98
N ALA A 86 -21.75 -3.12 -17.64
CA ALA A 86 -20.73 -2.57 -16.77
C ALA A 86 -19.33 -3.14 -17.08
N VAL A 87 -19.22 -4.46 -17.29
CA VAL A 87 -17.96 -5.10 -17.68
C VAL A 87 -17.51 -4.60 -19.06
N ALA A 88 -18.42 -4.49 -20.04
CA ALA A 88 -18.10 -3.96 -21.37
C ALA A 88 -17.64 -2.50 -21.32
N ALA A 89 -18.28 -1.65 -20.51
CA ALA A 89 -17.86 -0.27 -20.32
C ALA A 89 -16.45 -0.16 -19.69
N MET A 90 -16.16 -0.98 -18.68
CA MET A 90 -14.81 -1.05 -18.09
C MET A 90 -13.76 -1.55 -19.08
N ALA A 91 -14.08 -2.56 -19.91
CA ALA A 91 -13.20 -3.05 -20.95
C ALA A 91 -12.93 -1.97 -22.03
N GLY A 92 -13.97 -1.21 -22.42
CA GLY A 92 -13.84 -0.06 -23.32
C GLY A 92 -12.92 1.03 -22.76
N GLY A 93 -13.08 1.37 -21.47
CA GLY A 93 -12.18 2.32 -20.79
C GLY A 93 -10.71 1.85 -20.73
N LEU A 94 -10.48 0.54 -20.52
CA LEU A 94 -9.13 -0.04 -20.58
C LEU A 94 -8.56 0.00 -22.00
N LEU A 95 -9.38 -0.25 -23.02
CA LEU A 95 -8.95 -0.16 -24.44
C LEU A 95 -8.56 1.27 -24.79
N LEU A 96 -9.35 2.28 -24.40
CA LEU A 96 -8.98 3.69 -24.60
C LEU A 96 -7.67 4.05 -23.91
N THR A 97 -7.46 3.56 -22.70
CA THR A 97 -6.20 3.74 -21.97
C THR A 97 -5.03 3.09 -22.70
N LEU A 98 -5.22 1.86 -23.20
CA LEU A 98 -4.21 1.16 -24.00
C LEU A 98 -3.82 1.95 -25.25
N LEU A 99 -4.82 2.44 -26.02
CA LEU A 99 -4.58 3.28 -27.21
C LEU A 99 -3.81 4.56 -26.83
N GLY A 100 -4.15 5.21 -25.72
CA GLY A 100 -3.41 6.36 -25.19
C GLY A 100 -1.96 6.04 -24.83
N THR A 101 -1.65 4.82 -24.35
CA THR A 101 -0.27 4.44 -24.03
C THR A 101 0.61 4.21 -25.26
N LEU A 102 0.02 3.93 -26.42
CA LEU A 102 0.78 3.78 -27.67
C LEU A 102 1.44 5.08 -28.15
N VAL A 103 0.95 6.23 -27.68
CA VAL A 103 1.50 7.56 -28.00
C VAL A 103 2.67 7.93 -27.08
N LEU A 104 2.88 7.19 -25.99
CA LEU A 104 3.97 7.46 -25.04
C LEU A 104 5.33 7.00 -25.62
N PRO A 105 6.43 7.75 -25.34
CA PRO A 105 7.77 7.34 -25.74
C PRO A 105 8.14 5.95 -25.20
N ALA A 106 8.63 5.07 -26.07
CA ALA A 106 8.96 3.67 -25.75
C ALA A 106 10.11 3.52 -24.76
N GLU A 107 10.82 4.58 -24.42
CA GLU A 107 12.00 4.57 -23.55
C GLU A 107 11.66 4.74 -22.06
N ILE A 108 10.43 5.15 -21.75
CA ILE A 108 9.99 5.34 -20.35
C ILE A 108 9.93 3.97 -19.66
N GLY A 109 10.82 3.75 -18.69
CA GLY A 109 10.83 2.53 -17.86
C GLY A 109 11.62 1.35 -18.47
N ARG A 110 12.35 1.52 -19.56
CA ARG A 110 13.25 0.49 -20.10
C ARG A 110 14.35 0.17 -19.07
N MET A 111 14.52 -1.12 -18.79
CA MET A 111 15.66 -1.60 -18.01
C MET A 111 16.92 -1.64 -18.87
N LYS A 112 18.03 -1.09 -18.38
CA LYS A 112 19.32 -1.12 -19.10
C LYS A 112 19.94 -2.52 -19.14
N GLN A 113 19.60 -3.38 -18.17
CA GLN A 113 20.08 -4.77 -18.13
C GLN A 113 18.91 -5.74 -17.89
N LYS A 114 18.93 -6.90 -18.56
CA LYS A 114 17.99 -7.99 -18.30
C LYS A 114 18.45 -8.72 -17.04
N PRO A 115 17.66 -8.75 -15.94
CA PRO A 115 18.05 -9.49 -14.75
C PRO A 115 18.06 -10.99 -15.03
N ALA A 116 19.01 -11.72 -14.48
CA ALA A 116 18.98 -13.18 -14.47
C ALA A 116 17.75 -13.64 -13.68
N PHE A 117 17.05 -14.66 -14.15
CA PHE A 117 15.82 -15.19 -13.53
C PHE A 117 16.04 -15.67 -12.09
N LEU A 118 17.29 -15.99 -11.72
CA LEU A 118 17.71 -16.43 -10.39
C LEU A 118 18.00 -15.28 -9.42
N SER A 119 18.06 -14.02 -9.85
CA SER A 119 18.27 -12.86 -8.97
C SER A 119 16.97 -12.33 -8.37
N LEU A 120 16.14 -13.23 -7.83
CA LEU A 120 14.86 -12.87 -7.20
C LEU A 120 15.04 -12.02 -5.93
N PHE A 121 16.17 -12.14 -5.24
CA PHE A 121 16.49 -11.33 -4.06
C PHE A 121 17.34 -10.13 -4.44
N SER A 122 17.04 -8.97 -3.84
CA SER A 122 17.89 -7.80 -4.00
C SER A 122 19.25 -8.02 -3.34
N THR A 123 20.33 -7.57 -3.99
CA THR A 123 21.68 -7.53 -3.39
C THR A 123 21.79 -6.44 -2.31
N SER A 124 20.83 -5.50 -2.27
CA SER A 124 20.81 -4.41 -1.29
C SER A 124 20.19 -4.85 0.04
N ALA A 125 20.96 -4.83 1.11
CA ALA A 125 20.50 -5.11 2.47
C ALA A 125 19.37 -4.14 2.91
N GLY A 126 19.40 -2.88 2.45
CA GLY A 126 18.36 -1.89 2.73
C GLY A 126 17.02 -2.30 2.12
N ILE A 127 17.02 -2.75 0.86
CA ILE A 127 15.81 -3.19 0.16
C ILE A 127 15.26 -4.47 0.79
N ASN A 128 16.10 -5.44 1.12
CA ASN A 128 15.64 -6.69 1.74
C ASN A 128 14.98 -6.45 3.09
N ARG A 129 15.59 -5.61 3.96
CA ARG A 129 14.99 -5.24 5.26
C ARG A 129 13.71 -4.42 5.12
N LEU A 130 13.69 -3.46 4.18
CA LEU A 130 12.49 -2.66 3.91
C LEU A 130 11.36 -3.52 3.34
N SER A 131 11.68 -4.50 2.49
CA SER A 131 10.72 -5.46 1.94
C SER A 131 10.14 -6.37 3.02
N LEU A 132 10.97 -6.84 3.96
CA LEU A 132 10.51 -7.60 5.13
C LEU A 132 9.60 -6.76 6.03
N ALA A 133 10.00 -5.52 6.34
CA ALA A 133 9.14 -4.60 7.07
C ALA A 133 7.81 -4.36 6.34
N ARG A 134 7.82 -4.24 5.00
CA ARG A 134 6.63 -4.06 4.17
C ARG A 134 5.72 -5.27 4.18
N PHE A 135 6.28 -6.48 4.17
CA PHE A 135 5.55 -7.73 4.29
C PHE A 135 4.67 -7.73 5.55
N PHE A 136 5.27 -7.48 6.70
CA PHE A 136 4.55 -7.42 7.97
C PHE A 136 3.57 -6.25 8.04
N LEU A 137 3.95 -5.07 7.56
CA LEU A 137 3.11 -3.87 7.59
C LEU A 137 1.79 -4.06 6.83
N PHE A 138 1.83 -4.71 5.67
CA PHE A 138 0.62 -4.94 4.88
C PHE A 138 -0.17 -6.16 5.33
N GLY A 139 0.50 -7.17 5.88
CA GLY A 139 -0.16 -8.25 6.60
C GLY A 139 -0.96 -7.74 7.80
N ALA A 140 -0.37 -6.83 8.56
CA ALA A 140 -1.02 -6.19 9.72
C ALA A 140 -2.31 -5.43 9.37
N ARG A 141 -2.38 -4.79 8.22
CA ARG A 141 -3.61 -4.15 7.77
C ARG A 141 -4.63 -5.19 7.32
N ASP A 142 -4.23 -6.13 6.47
CA ASP A 142 -5.16 -7.04 5.82
C ASP A 142 -5.72 -8.09 6.80
N VAL A 143 -5.07 -8.34 7.94
CA VAL A 143 -5.58 -9.28 8.98
C VAL A 143 -6.90 -8.82 9.62
N TRP A 144 -7.19 -7.54 9.68
CA TRP A 144 -8.48 -7.06 10.18
C TRP A 144 -9.37 -6.46 9.07
N PHE A 145 -8.76 -5.96 7.96
CA PHE A 145 -9.49 -5.16 6.97
C PHE A 145 -10.30 -6.01 5.98
N VAL A 146 -9.78 -7.18 5.54
CA VAL A 146 -10.32 -7.88 4.37
C VAL A 146 -11.56 -8.71 4.68
N VAL A 147 -11.55 -9.45 5.80
CA VAL A 147 -12.64 -10.34 6.21
C VAL A 147 -13.21 -9.94 7.56
N ALA A 148 -12.36 -9.76 8.57
CA ALA A 148 -12.78 -9.55 9.94
C ALA A 148 -13.64 -8.29 10.12
N LEU A 149 -13.23 -7.16 9.54
CA LEU A 149 -13.94 -5.90 9.69
C LEU A 149 -15.33 -5.92 9.04
N PRO A 150 -15.51 -6.26 7.75
CA PRO A 150 -16.85 -6.30 7.15
C PRO A 150 -17.78 -7.29 7.85
N VAL A 151 -17.27 -8.44 8.27
CA VAL A 151 -18.08 -9.41 9.04
C VAL A 151 -18.50 -8.81 10.38
N PHE A 152 -17.59 -8.21 11.15
CA PHE A 152 -17.90 -7.58 12.43
C PHE A 152 -18.92 -6.44 12.28
N LEU A 153 -18.76 -5.55 11.30
CA LEU A 153 -19.69 -4.46 11.05
C LEU A 153 -21.10 -4.97 10.73
N GLY A 154 -21.20 -5.98 9.86
CA GLY A 154 -22.50 -6.53 9.46
C GLY A 154 -23.15 -7.40 10.54
N THR A 155 -22.39 -8.31 11.17
CA THR A 155 -22.98 -9.31 12.11
C THR A 155 -23.06 -8.81 13.55
N THR A 156 -22.09 -8.02 14.02
CA THR A 156 -22.03 -7.58 15.41
C THR A 156 -22.65 -6.20 15.59
N LEU A 157 -22.42 -5.27 14.66
CA LEU A 157 -22.99 -3.93 14.72
C LEU A 157 -24.31 -3.79 13.95
N GLY A 158 -24.70 -4.80 13.17
CA GLY A 158 -25.96 -4.78 12.40
C GLY A 158 -25.95 -3.79 11.22
N TRP A 159 -24.77 -3.37 10.72
CA TRP A 159 -24.69 -2.44 9.62
C TRP A 159 -25.20 -3.06 8.31
N ALA A 160 -25.95 -2.30 7.55
CA ALA A 160 -26.38 -2.71 6.24
C ALA A 160 -25.18 -2.85 5.26
N PHE A 161 -25.34 -3.67 4.24
CA PHE A 161 -24.27 -3.96 3.28
C PHE A 161 -23.67 -2.69 2.63
N TRP A 162 -24.53 -1.70 2.32
CA TRP A 162 -24.08 -0.43 1.73
C TRP A 162 -23.33 0.46 2.73
N GLU A 163 -23.65 0.38 4.03
CA GLU A 163 -22.93 1.11 5.09
C GLU A 163 -21.53 0.56 5.27
N VAL A 164 -21.40 -0.78 5.29
CA VAL A 164 -20.09 -1.46 5.35
C VAL A 164 -19.24 -1.10 4.13
N GLY A 165 -19.81 -1.21 2.93
CA GLY A 165 -19.14 -0.86 1.68
C GLY A 165 -18.75 0.61 1.61
N GLY A 166 -19.65 1.50 2.02
CA GLY A 166 -19.45 2.95 2.10
C GLY A 166 -18.31 3.31 3.06
N PHE A 167 -18.32 2.76 4.27
CA PHE A 167 -17.26 2.97 5.25
C PHE A 167 -15.89 2.50 4.73
N MET A 168 -15.81 1.29 4.17
CA MET A 168 -14.57 0.76 3.63
C MET A 168 -14.05 1.58 2.44
N GLY A 169 -14.95 2.03 1.56
CA GLY A 169 -14.62 2.91 0.44
C GLY A 169 -14.08 4.26 0.91
N LEU A 170 -14.77 4.92 1.84
CA LEU A 170 -14.36 6.19 2.43
C LEU A 170 -13.03 6.05 3.19
N TRP A 171 -12.84 4.95 3.91
CA TRP A 171 -11.59 4.66 4.60
C TRP A 171 -10.40 4.57 3.62
N VAL A 172 -10.57 3.89 2.48
CA VAL A 172 -9.52 3.78 1.44
C VAL A 172 -9.27 5.13 0.76
N ILE A 173 -10.31 5.95 0.54
CA ILE A 173 -10.17 7.31 0.00
C ILE A 173 -9.39 8.19 0.99
N GLY A 174 -9.81 8.24 2.24
CA GLY A 174 -9.14 9.01 3.31
C GLY A 174 -7.68 8.61 3.49
N TYR A 175 -7.40 7.31 3.53
CA TYR A 175 -6.06 6.76 3.52
C TYR A 175 -5.23 7.27 2.32
N GLY A 176 -5.80 7.26 1.12
CA GLY A 176 -5.13 7.73 -0.10
C GLY A 176 -4.83 9.23 -0.06
N ILE A 177 -5.76 10.04 0.46
CA ILE A 177 -5.58 11.50 0.61
C ILE A 177 -4.46 11.80 1.59
N VAL A 178 -4.46 11.19 2.79
CA VAL A 178 -3.39 11.38 3.77
C VAL A 178 -2.04 10.92 3.21
N GLN A 179 -2.03 9.83 2.45
CA GLN A 179 -0.81 9.32 1.81
C GLN A 179 -0.25 10.28 0.77
N ALA A 180 -1.10 10.91 -0.05
CA ALA A 180 -0.68 11.95 -1.01
C ALA A 180 -0.18 13.22 -0.30
N ALA A 181 -0.82 13.59 0.81
CA ALA A 181 -0.47 14.76 1.61
C ALA A 181 0.76 14.54 2.53
N ALA A 182 1.29 13.32 2.65
CA ALA A 182 2.35 12.98 3.59
C ALA A 182 3.58 13.92 3.52
N PRO A 183 4.09 14.35 2.35
CA PRO A 183 5.20 15.30 2.28
C PRO A 183 4.86 16.67 2.87
N THR A 184 3.64 17.15 2.67
CA THR A 184 3.15 18.44 3.20
C THR A 184 2.97 18.36 4.71
N LEU A 185 2.36 17.29 5.20
CA LEU A 185 2.16 17.06 6.64
C LEU A 185 3.50 16.97 7.38
N ARG A 186 4.49 16.29 6.82
CA ARG A 186 5.83 16.22 7.41
C ARG A 186 6.50 17.58 7.53
N ARG A 187 6.36 18.43 6.51
CA ARG A 187 6.89 19.81 6.56
C ARG A 187 6.19 20.64 7.63
N ALA A 188 4.87 20.54 7.73
CA ALA A 188 4.10 21.24 8.76
C ALA A 188 4.52 20.87 10.19
N TRP A 189 5.03 19.64 10.39
CA TRP A 189 5.55 19.15 11.68
C TRP A 189 7.06 19.38 11.86
N GLY A 190 7.66 20.30 11.10
CA GLY A 190 9.07 20.68 11.23
C GLY A 190 10.08 19.69 10.61
N SER A 191 9.61 18.66 9.91
CA SER A 191 10.47 17.64 9.27
C SER A 191 10.66 17.96 7.78
N GLY A 192 11.32 19.05 7.45
CA GLY A 192 11.45 19.57 6.08
C GLY A 192 12.33 18.73 5.14
N GLY A 193 13.18 17.84 5.64
CA GLY A 193 14.08 17.00 4.83
C GLY A 193 13.43 15.74 4.26
N PRO A 194 14.09 15.06 3.31
CA PRO A 194 13.64 13.77 2.81
C PRO A 194 13.62 12.73 3.96
N PRO A 195 12.61 11.83 4.01
CA PRO A 195 12.53 10.88 5.10
C PRO A 195 13.66 9.84 5.05
N GLY A 196 14.17 9.47 6.22
CA GLY A 196 15.19 8.45 6.40
C GLY A 196 14.70 7.27 7.26
N PRO A 197 15.61 6.36 7.66
CA PRO A 197 15.30 5.19 8.50
C PRO A 197 14.58 5.56 9.80
N ALA A 198 15.00 6.63 10.47
CA ALA A 198 14.36 7.10 11.71
C ALA A 198 12.87 7.42 11.53
N ALA A 199 12.49 7.97 10.38
CA ALA A 199 11.07 8.23 10.08
C ALA A 199 10.27 6.93 9.92
N VAL A 200 10.83 5.89 9.27
CA VAL A 200 10.22 4.56 9.18
C VAL A 200 10.01 3.98 10.57
N GLN A 201 11.03 4.03 11.42
CA GLN A 201 11.01 3.49 12.79
C GLN A 201 9.96 4.20 13.64
N PHE A 202 9.94 5.54 13.63
CA PHE A 202 8.97 6.34 14.38
C PHE A 202 7.53 6.00 14.01
N TRP A 203 7.19 6.04 12.72
CA TRP A 203 5.84 5.79 12.25
C TRP A 203 5.41 4.34 12.44
N SER A 204 6.33 3.38 12.34
CA SER A 204 6.05 1.96 12.63
C SER A 204 5.83 1.72 14.12
N ALA A 205 6.62 2.34 15.00
CA ALA A 205 6.44 2.25 16.45
C ALA A 205 5.07 2.84 16.88
N LEU A 206 4.75 4.05 16.38
CA LEU A 206 3.47 4.69 16.63
C LEU A 206 2.31 3.82 16.14
N LEU A 207 2.43 3.26 14.95
CA LEU A 207 1.40 2.40 14.37
C LEU A 207 1.19 1.10 15.18
N THR A 208 2.22 0.58 15.86
CA THR A 208 2.10 -0.62 16.70
C THR A 208 1.10 -0.40 17.86
N ALA A 209 1.09 0.80 18.44
CA ALA A 209 0.19 1.12 19.54
C ALA A 209 -1.28 1.24 19.11
N VAL A 210 -1.56 1.67 17.86
CA VAL A 210 -2.92 1.99 17.43
C VAL A 210 -3.86 0.77 17.47
N PRO A 211 -3.58 -0.37 16.79
CA PRO A 211 -4.48 -1.52 16.85
C PRO A 211 -4.55 -2.13 18.25
N ALA A 212 -3.48 -2.06 19.04
CA ALA A 212 -3.49 -2.50 20.43
C ALA A 212 -4.45 -1.65 21.29
N LEU A 213 -4.42 -0.33 21.13
CA LEU A 213 -5.34 0.58 21.84
C LEU A 213 -6.79 0.35 21.44
N ILE A 214 -7.08 0.11 20.15
CA ILE A 214 -8.43 -0.24 19.69
C ILE A 214 -8.88 -1.56 20.34
N ALA A 215 -8.01 -2.58 20.36
CA ALA A 215 -8.31 -3.88 20.96
C ALA A 215 -8.59 -3.78 22.45
N VAL A 216 -7.79 -3.00 23.20
CA VAL A 216 -8.01 -2.73 24.64
C VAL A 216 -9.32 -1.96 24.85
N ALA A 217 -9.62 -0.96 24.02
CA ALA A 217 -10.86 -0.19 24.13
C ALA A 217 -12.09 -1.08 23.90
N LEU A 218 -12.04 -1.99 22.93
CA LEU A 218 -13.12 -2.97 22.69
C LEU A 218 -13.24 -3.98 23.82
N TRP A 219 -12.12 -4.40 24.39
CA TRP A 219 -12.12 -5.35 25.52
C TRP A 219 -12.83 -4.81 26.76
N ARG A 220 -12.78 -3.49 26.97
CA ARG A 220 -13.47 -2.82 28.07
C ARG A 220 -15.01 -2.74 27.92
N GLY A 221 -15.56 -3.25 26.83
CA GLY A 221 -17.01 -3.26 26.58
C GLY A 221 -17.62 -1.85 26.46
N PRO A 222 -17.19 -1.03 25.49
CA PRO A 222 -17.67 0.33 25.36
C PRO A 222 -19.16 0.36 25.00
N THR A 223 -19.90 1.37 25.47
CA THR A 223 -21.33 1.59 25.15
C THR A 223 -21.56 1.75 23.64
N HIS A 224 -20.60 2.31 22.93
CA HIS A 224 -20.65 2.54 21.48
C HIS A 224 -19.45 1.93 20.74
N PRO A 225 -19.40 0.60 20.55
CA PRO A 225 -18.25 -0.06 19.91
C PRO A 225 -18.03 0.41 18.46
N GLY A 226 -19.09 0.79 17.74
CA GLY A 226 -18.99 1.36 16.40
C GLY A 226 -18.16 2.65 16.36
N VAL A 227 -18.30 3.54 17.34
CA VAL A 227 -17.51 4.78 17.43
C VAL A 227 -16.04 4.46 17.66
N VAL A 228 -15.73 3.52 18.56
CA VAL A 228 -14.35 3.08 18.84
C VAL A 228 -13.70 2.55 17.57
N ILE A 229 -14.43 1.74 16.78
CA ILE A 229 -13.94 1.20 15.51
C ILE A 229 -13.73 2.32 14.48
N VAL A 230 -14.72 3.18 14.24
CA VAL A 230 -14.63 4.23 13.22
C VAL A 230 -13.47 5.18 13.53
N VAL A 231 -13.40 5.71 14.76
CA VAL A 231 -12.36 6.65 15.16
C VAL A 231 -10.98 5.96 15.20
N GLY A 232 -10.90 4.78 15.82
CA GLY A 232 -9.64 4.05 15.92
C GLY A 232 -9.07 3.67 14.56
N LEU A 233 -9.92 3.21 13.63
CA LEU A 233 -9.48 2.87 12.28
C LEU A 233 -9.20 4.12 11.41
N ALA A 234 -9.80 5.27 11.68
CA ALA A 234 -9.41 6.54 11.06
C ALA A 234 -8.00 6.96 11.50
N VAL A 235 -7.68 6.85 12.79
CA VAL A 235 -6.32 7.05 13.31
C VAL A 235 -5.34 6.06 12.69
N PHE A 236 -5.72 4.77 12.64
CA PHE A 236 -4.91 3.75 11.95
C PHE A 236 -4.63 4.14 10.50
N ALA A 237 -5.66 4.58 9.75
CA ALA A 237 -5.52 5.02 8.36
C ALA A 237 -4.48 6.14 8.22
N ALA A 238 -4.55 7.16 9.06
CA ALA A 238 -3.65 8.31 9.03
C ALA A 238 -2.19 7.89 9.29
N VAL A 239 -1.94 7.16 10.38
CA VAL A 239 -0.59 6.71 10.75
C VAL A 239 -0.04 5.70 9.74
N PHE A 240 -0.88 4.76 9.29
CA PHE A 240 -0.51 3.79 8.25
C PHE A 240 -0.20 4.46 6.90
N ALA A 241 -0.96 5.51 6.53
CA ALA A 241 -0.74 6.27 5.30
C ALA A 241 0.64 6.95 5.31
N MET A 242 0.99 7.60 6.42
CA MET A 242 2.29 8.23 6.61
C MET A 242 3.42 7.20 6.50
N ASN A 243 3.35 6.11 7.24
CA ASN A 243 4.35 5.04 7.22
C ASN A 243 4.46 4.42 5.80
N SER A 244 3.35 4.09 5.18
CA SER A 244 3.31 3.51 3.83
C SER A 244 3.87 4.46 2.75
N SER A 245 3.66 5.78 2.89
CA SER A 245 4.24 6.78 1.99
C SER A 245 5.75 6.80 2.10
N ILE A 246 6.27 6.82 3.34
CA ILE A 246 7.71 6.78 3.62
C ILE A 246 8.35 5.50 3.08
N HIS A 247 7.78 4.33 3.35
CA HIS A 247 8.24 3.06 2.78
C HIS A 247 8.27 3.09 1.25
N SER A 248 7.27 3.70 0.64
CA SER A 248 7.16 3.79 -0.83
C SER A 248 8.24 4.70 -1.44
N TYR A 249 8.69 5.70 -0.71
CA TYR A 249 9.83 6.52 -1.09
C TYR A 249 11.16 5.78 -0.84
N MET A 250 11.32 5.17 0.35
CA MET A 250 12.58 4.55 0.76
C MET A 250 13.05 3.44 -0.19
N VAL A 251 12.12 2.66 -0.80
CA VAL A 251 12.52 1.65 -1.79
C VAL A 251 13.22 2.27 -3.00
N LEU A 252 12.81 3.46 -3.42
CA LEU A 252 13.47 4.20 -4.52
C LEU A 252 14.78 4.86 -4.05
N ALA A 253 14.83 5.33 -2.81
CA ALA A 253 16.03 5.92 -2.22
C ALA A 253 17.16 4.89 -2.04
N TYR A 254 16.83 3.61 -1.81
CA TYR A 254 17.80 2.52 -1.73
C TYR A 254 18.16 1.90 -3.08
N ALA A 255 17.28 2.02 -4.09
CA ALA A 255 17.49 1.39 -5.38
C ALA A 255 18.56 2.13 -6.19
N ASP A 256 19.52 1.40 -6.73
CA ASP A 256 20.47 1.93 -7.71
C ASP A 256 19.76 2.21 -9.04
N ALA A 257 20.25 3.20 -9.81
CA ALA A 257 19.63 3.64 -11.07
C ALA A 257 19.47 2.50 -12.10
N GLU A 258 20.39 1.53 -12.10
CA GLU A 258 20.41 0.41 -13.04
C GLU A 258 19.43 -0.72 -12.67
N SER A 259 19.07 -0.86 -11.39
CA SER A 259 18.27 -1.97 -10.86
C SER A 259 16.95 -1.56 -10.22
N VAL A 260 16.46 -0.33 -10.49
CA VAL A 260 15.23 0.23 -9.86
C VAL A 260 14.03 -0.70 -10.04
N SER A 261 13.78 -1.16 -11.26
CA SER A 261 12.61 -2.00 -11.57
C SER A 261 12.64 -3.33 -10.83
N LEU A 262 13.82 -3.97 -10.74
CA LEU A 262 14.00 -5.23 -10.01
C LEU A 262 13.76 -5.04 -8.50
N ASN A 263 14.37 -4.02 -7.92
CA ASN A 263 14.25 -3.71 -6.51
C ASN A 263 12.81 -3.33 -6.10
N VAL A 264 12.13 -2.54 -6.94
CA VAL A 264 10.71 -2.22 -6.78
C VAL A 264 9.85 -3.47 -6.93
N GLY A 265 10.19 -4.36 -7.89
CA GLY A 265 9.53 -5.65 -8.09
C GLY A 265 9.60 -6.54 -6.85
N PHE A 266 10.78 -6.73 -6.30
CA PHE A 266 10.99 -7.51 -5.07
C PHE A 266 10.20 -6.95 -3.88
N TYR A 267 10.23 -5.63 -3.71
CA TYR A 267 9.45 -4.94 -2.69
C TYR A 267 7.93 -5.13 -2.86
N TYR A 268 7.41 -5.13 -4.09
CA TYR A 268 5.99 -5.39 -4.33
C TYR A 268 5.62 -6.87 -4.18
N MET A 269 6.53 -7.78 -4.47
CA MET A 269 6.34 -9.21 -4.20
C MET A 269 6.19 -9.45 -2.70
N ALA A 270 7.07 -8.87 -1.86
CA ALA A 270 6.94 -8.94 -0.42
C ALA A 270 5.63 -8.32 0.09
N ASN A 271 5.22 -7.18 -0.49
CA ASN A 271 3.93 -6.56 -0.19
C ASN A 271 2.74 -7.48 -0.51
N ALA A 272 2.77 -8.18 -1.65
CA ALA A 272 1.71 -9.08 -2.06
C ALA A 272 1.66 -10.33 -1.16
N ALA A 273 2.82 -10.90 -0.82
CA ALA A 273 2.93 -12.03 0.11
C ALA A 273 2.42 -11.67 1.52
N GLY A 274 2.77 -10.49 2.03
CA GLY A 274 2.26 -9.99 3.32
C GLY A 274 0.74 -9.83 3.32
N ARG A 275 0.18 -9.32 2.24
CA ARG A 275 -1.27 -9.20 2.08
C ARG A 275 -1.97 -10.55 2.02
N LEU A 276 -1.39 -11.53 1.33
CA LEU A 276 -1.90 -12.90 1.31
C LEU A 276 -1.93 -13.49 2.72
N LEU A 277 -0.81 -13.40 3.44
CA LEU A 277 -0.73 -13.84 4.83
C LEU A 277 -1.79 -13.15 5.70
N GLY A 278 -1.91 -11.83 5.62
CA GLY A 278 -2.90 -11.06 6.38
C GLY A 278 -4.33 -11.48 6.07
N THR A 279 -4.66 -11.74 4.80
CA THR A 279 -5.99 -12.20 4.39
C THR A 279 -6.31 -13.59 4.94
N LEU A 280 -5.36 -14.54 4.88
CA LEU A 280 -5.52 -15.87 5.44
C LEU A 280 -5.70 -15.81 6.97
N LEU A 281 -4.88 -15.03 7.64
CA LEU A 281 -4.99 -14.80 9.09
C LEU A 281 -6.30 -14.10 9.47
N SER A 282 -6.83 -13.22 8.60
CA SER A 282 -8.07 -12.49 8.85
C SER A 282 -9.24 -13.43 9.17
N GLY A 283 -9.45 -14.45 8.33
CA GLY A 283 -10.50 -15.44 8.58
C GLY A 283 -10.19 -16.35 9.76
N ALA A 284 -8.98 -16.90 9.82
CA ALA A 284 -8.59 -17.88 10.85
C ALA A 284 -8.61 -17.24 12.27
N VAL A 285 -8.01 -16.07 12.43
CA VAL A 285 -7.94 -15.37 13.74
C VAL A 285 -9.30 -14.83 14.15
N PHE A 286 -10.12 -14.37 13.20
CA PHE A 286 -11.48 -13.92 13.49
C PHE A 286 -12.36 -15.06 14.04
N MET A 287 -12.25 -16.27 13.50
CA MET A 287 -12.99 -17.43 13.99
C MET A 287 -12.64 -17.79 15.45
N VAL A 288 -11.42 -17.51 15.90
CA VAL A 288 -10.94 -17.84 17.25
C VAL A 288 -11.30 -16.77 18.27
N GLY A 289 -11.18 -15.49 17.93
CA GLY A 289 -11.31 -14.41 18.90
C GLY A 289 -11.88 -13.11 18.31
N GLY A 290 -12.61 -13.18 17.21
CA GLY A 290 -13.28 -12.03 16.59
C GLY A 290 -12.34 -10.93 16.13
N LEU A 291 -12.90 -9.74 15.94
CA LEU A 291 -12.12 -8.58 15.47
C LEU A 291 -11.03 -8.16 16.47
N GLN A 292 -11.27 -8.35 17.76
CA GLN A 292 -10.30 -8.01 18.80
C GLN A 292 -9.01 -8.82 18.66
N ALA A 293 -9.10 -10.14 18.42
CA ALA A 293 -7.93 -10.98 18.18
C ALA A 293 -7.19 -10.58 16.89
N CYS A 294 -7.92 -10.19 15.84
CA CYS A 294 -7.32 -9.65 14.61
C CYS A 294 -6.55 -8.35 14.86
N LEU A 295 -7.03 -7.47 15.73
CA LEU A 295 -6.35 -6.24 16.11
C LEU A 295 -5.07 -6.51 16.92
N TRP A 296 -5.08 -7.48 17.83
CA TRP A 296 -3.87 -7.93 18.54
C TRP A 296 -2.85 -8.55 17.57
N CYS A 297 -3.31 -9.38 16.66
CA CYS A 297 -2.46 -9.93 15.58
C CYS A 297 -1.87 -8.81 14.71
N SER A 298 -2.68 -7.79 14.39
CA SER A 298 -2.20 -6.58 13.68
C SER A 298 -1.11 -5.86 14.46
N ALA A 299 -1.28 -5.63 15.76
CA ALA A 299 -0.27 -4.99 16.60
C ALA A 299 1.04 -5.79 16.60
N LEU A 300 0.97 -7.12 16.71
CA LEU A 300 2.14 -8.00 16.62
C LEU A 300 2.85 -7.87 15.26
N LEU A 301 2.11 -7.93 14.16
CA LEU A 301 2.69 -7.82 12.81
C LEU A 301 3.31 -6.42 12.57
N VAL A 302 2.67 -5.33 13.05
CA VAL A 302 3.30 -4.00 12.97
C VAL A 302 4.55 -3.93 13.85
N GLY A 303 4.55 -4.54 15.03
CA GLY A 303 5.74 -4.68 15.87
C GLY A 303 6.89 -5.39 15.16
N LEU A 304 6.61 -6.47 14.44
CA LEU A 304 7.61 -7.17 13.60
C LEU A 304 8.09 -6.29 12.44
N SER A 305 7.22 -5.47 11.83
CA SER A 305 7.60 -4.48 10.85
C SER A 305 8.54 -3.43 11.46
N TRP A 306 8.22 -2.92 12.65
CA TRP A 306 9.07 -1.99 13.38
C TRP A 306 10.45 -2.59 13.69
N LEU A 307 10.50 -3.79 14.27
CA LEU A 307 11.75 -4.50 14.57
C LEU A 307 12.60 -4.71 13.32
N SER A 308 11.99 -5.08 12.18
CA SER A 308 12.69 -5.24 10.90
C SER A 308 13.26 -3.91 10.40
N SER A 309 12.66 -2.78 10.77
CA SER A 309 13.11 -1.44 10.38
C SER A 309 14.28 -0.90 11.20
N LEU A 310 14.53 -1.42 12.42
CA LEU A 310 15.58 -0.92 13.31
C LEU A 310 17.00 -1.01 12.71
N ARG A 311 17.23 -1.96 11.82
CA ARG A 311 18.51 -2.17 11.15
C ARG A 311 18.57 -1.63 9.72
N LEU A 312 17.66 -0.69 9.36
CA LEU A 312 17.69 -0.04 8.06
C LEU A 312 18.94 0.82 7.93
N PRO A 313 19.74 0.66 6.86
CA PRO A 313 20.93 1.48 6.64
C PRO A 313 20.51 2.91 6.23
N VAL A 314 21.37 3.88 6.47
CA VAL A 314 21.20 5.24 5.95
C VAL A 314 21.38 5.22 4.42
N PRO A 315 20.47 5.77 3.62
CA PRO A 315 20.62 5.87 2.16
C PRO A 315 21.88 6.65 1.77
N ARG A 316 22.48 6.30 0.62
CA ARG A 316 23.74 6.91 0.16
C ARG A 316 23.69 8.44 0.10
N PHE A 317 22.60 9.01 -0.42
CA PHE A 317 22.44 10.47 -0.55
C PHE A 317 22.47 11.20 0.81
N GLN A 318 21.96 10.59 1.90
CA GLN A 318 21.98 11.22 3.22
C GLN A 318 23.40 11.23 3.83
N ARG A 319 24.25 10.27 3.45
CA ARG A 319 25.66 10.22 3.85
C ARG A 319 26.49 11.34 3.20
N THR A 320 26.21 11.65 1.92
CA THR A 320 26.90 12.74 1.21
C THR A 320 26.51 14.10 1.76
N VAL A 321 25.23 14.32 2.08
CA VAL A 321 24.77 15.58 2.68
C VAL A 321 25.36 15.80 4.08
N SER A 322 25.44 14.77 4.92
CA SER A 322 26.04 14.88 6.27
C SER A 322 27.54 15.10 6.23
N ALA A 323 28.26 14.55 5.26
CA ALA A 323 29.70 14.77 5.10
C ALA A 323 30.05 16.18 4.60
N GLY A 324 29.19 16.77 3.76
CA GLY A 324 29.39 18.14 3.26
C GLY A 324 29.00 19.25 4.23
N SER A 325 28.26 18.96 5.30
CA SER A 325 27.89 19.95 6.34
C SER A 325 28.86 20.01 7.52
N SER A 326 29.87 19.15 7.56
CA SER A 326 30.91 19.07 8.61
C SER A 326 32.28 19.57 8.13
N GLY A 327 32.41 20.11 6.94
CA GLY A 327 33.56 20.85 6.40
C GLY A 327 33.23 22.31 6.24
#